data_7f79f422cddac53029d4980cd7d2d054
#
_entry.id   7f79f422cddac53029d4980cd7d2d054
#
_cell.length_a   1.000
_cell.length_b   1.000
_cell.length_c   1.000
_cell.angle_alpha   90.00
_cell.angle_beta   90.00
_cell.angle_gamma   90.00
#
_symmetry.space_group_name_H-M   'P 1'
#
loop_
_entity.id
_entity.type
_entity.pdbx_description
1 polymer ?
#
loop_
_entity_poly.entity_id
_entity_poly.type
_entity_poly.pdbx_seq_one_letter_code
_entity_poly.pdbx_strand_id
1 'polypeptide(L)'
;MGRWRALPLVLLSVPAAGAAAAEQGYTVMAEPSAVRIHVGKTGVFSFAGHDHEIAARVEGTVVTDPAVLARSSVSLVFDAKAIEVVPSPDEPAKDVPAVQAKMTGPDVLDAVQFPSITFRSRSVTGKEISPGVYDVQVTGNLQLHGVSRSLTLSLRVEVTGDRLTATGKTVLRHSEFGMKPVSAGGGTVKVKNEIGVDYRIVARAGR
;
A
#
# COMPACT_ATOMS: atom_id res chain seq x y z
N MET A 1 -74.60 13.09 36.09
CA MET A 1 -74.00 11.87 35.46
C MET A 1 -73.09 12.32 34.31
N GLY A 2 -71.83 12.58 34.63
CA GLY A 2 -70.85 13.04 33.66
C GLY A 2 -70.02 11.88 33.11
N ARG A 3 -70.06 11.66 31.80
CA ARG A 3 -69.28 10.63 31.10
C ARG A 3 -67.95 11.24 30.70
N TRP A 4 -66.84 10.81 31.34
CA TRP A 4 -65.51 11.14 30.96
C TRP A 4 -65.12 10.29 29.75
N ARG A 5 -64.80 10.96 28.63
CA ARG A 5 -64.20 10.32 27.43
C ARG A 5 -62.74 10.31 27.60
N ALA A 6 -62.13 9.13 27.69
CA ALA A 6 -60.68 8.95 27.62
C ALA A 6 -60.23 9.14 26.17
N LEU A 7 -59.29 10.07 25.93
CA LEU A 7 -58.57 10.18 24.67
C LEU A 7 -57.45 9.11 24.62
N PRO A 8 -57.32 8.38 23.53
CA PRO A 8 -56.16 7.49 23.36
C PRO A 8 -54.91 8.30 23.07
N LEU A 9 -53.87 8.07 23.88
CA LEU A 9 -52.51 8.57 23.65
C LEU A 9 -51.86 7.77 22.50
N VAL A 10 -51.77 8.37 21.31
CA VAL A 10 -51.07 7.79 20.19
C VAL A 10 -49.58 8.06 20.40
N LEU A 11 -48.84 7.04 20.81
CA LEU A 11 -47.37 7.06 20.79
C LEU A 11 -46.89 7.01 19.34
N LEU A 12 -46.48 8.14 18.78
CA LEU A 12 -45.69 8.16 17.54
C LEU A 12 -44.28 7.63 17.85
N SER A 13 -44.02 6.40 17.45
CA SER A 13 -42.66 5.87 17.37
C SER A 13 -41.93 6.53 16.18
N VAL A 14 -41.03 7.45 16.45
CA VAL A 14 -40.13 8.00 15.48
C VAL A 14 -39.05 6.91 15.20
N PRO A 15 -38.93 6.36 13.97
CA PRO A 15 -37.82 5.48 13.67
C PRO A 15 -36.54 6.29 13.76
N ALA A 16 -35.62 5.88 14.62
CA ALA A 16 -34.26 6.37 14.60
C ALA A 16 -33.66 5.95 13.24
N ALA A 17 -33.64 6.88 12.30
CA ALA A 17 -32.84 6.70 11.07
C ALA A 17 -31.37 6.59 11.51
N GLY A 18 -30.86 5.36 11.59
CA GLY A 18 -29.44 5.11 11.72
C GLY A 18 -28.77 5.81 10.54
N ALA A 19 -27.96 6.83 10.82
CA ALA A 19 -27.14 7.47 9.81
C ALA A 19 -26.28 6.38 9.18
N ALA A 20 -26.58 6.00 7.94
CA ALA A 20 -25.71 5.14 7.16
C ALA A 20 -24.35 5.85 7.12
N ALA A 21 -23.29 5.16 7.57
CA ALA A 21 -21.94 5.72 7.50
C ALA A 21 -21.67 6.05 6.03
N ALA A 22 -21.48 7.34 5.73
CA ALA A 22 -21.26 7.81 4.37
C ALA A 22 -19.86 7.42 3.89
N GLU A 23 -19.69 7.25 2.59
CA GLU A 23 -18.37 7.11 1.97
C GLU A 23 -17.47 8.28 2.40
N GLN A 24 -16.24 7.96 2.83
CA GLN A 24 -15.27 8.94 3.27
C GLN A 24 -14.02 8.86 2.39
N GLY A 25 -13.69 9.99 1.75
CA GLY A 25 -12.47 10.15 0.96
C GLY A 25 -11.29 10.58 1.83
N TYR A 26 -10.12 9.99 1.56
CA TYR A 26 -8.85 10.30 2.20
C TYR A 26 -7.78 10.56 1.14
N THR A 27 -6.91 11.53 1.40
CA THR A 27 -5.71 11.79 0.62
C THR A 27 -4.49 11.20 1.33
N VAL A 28 -3.69 10.42 0.61
CA VAL A 28 -2.45 9.84 1.14
C VAL A 28 -1.46 10.96 1.42
N MET A 29 -0.84 10.89 2.57
CA MET A 29 0.22 11.81 3.00
C MET A 29 1.57 11.18 2.71
N ALA A 30 2.39 11.80 1.87
CA ALA A 30 3.74 11.31 1.56
C ALA A 30 4.56 11.09 2.83
N GLU A 31 4.46 12.03 3.77
CA GLU A 31 4.95 11.90 5.14
C GLU A 31 3.74 11.93 6.11
N PRO A 32 3.57 10.99 7.05
CA PRO A 32 4.50 9.92 7.48
C PRO A 32 4.24 8.54 6.85
N SER A 33 3.79 8.47 5.60
CA SER A 33 3.73 7.19 4.89
C SER A 33 5.14 6.66 4.62
N ALA A 34 5.30 5.34 4.66
CA ALA A 34 6.56 4.68 4.38
C ALA A 34 6.31 3.39 3.60
N VAL A 35 7.01 3.22 2.51
CA VAL A 35 7.09 1.94 1.77
C VAL A 35 8.56 1.55 1.71
N ARG A 36 8.88 0.40 2.31
CA ARG A 36 10.23 -0.15 2.40
C ARG A 36 10.30 -1.43 1.58
N ILE A 37 11.28 -1.52 0.73
CA ILE A 37 11.51 -2.64 -0.16
C ILE A 37 12.82 -3.30 0.23
N HIS A 38 12.77 -4.58 0.55
CA HIS A 38 13.90 -5.38 1.00
C HIS A 38 14.36 -6.28 -0.13
N VAL A 39 15.56 -6.02 -0.62
CA VAL A 39 16.16 -6.73 -1.75
C VAL A 39 17.30 -7.60 -1.23
N GLY A 40 17.04 -8.89 -1.14
CA GLY A 40 18.03 -9.86 -0.70
C GLY A 40 18.92 -10.36 -1.83
N LYS A 41 19.99 -11.02 -1.44
CA LYS A 41 21.00 -11.60 -2.34
C LYS A 41 21.01 -13.12 -2.29
N THR A 42 21.54 -13.74 -3.34
CA THR A 42 21.76 -15.18 -3.47
C THR A 42 23.00 -15.45 -4.33
N GLY A 43 23.45 -16.69 -4.39
CA GLY A 43 24.63 -17.12 -5.16
C GLY A 43 25.77 -17.60 -4.28
N VAL A 44 26.81 -18.15 -4.93
CA VAL A 44 27.92 -18.82 -4.24
C VAL A 44 28.70 -17.86 -3.33
N PHE A 45 28.80 -16.60 -3.72
CA PHE A 45 29.49 -15.55 -2.95
C PHE A 45 28.49 -14.52 -2.37
N SER A 46 27.27 -14.94 -2.04
CA SER A 46 26.26 -14.04 -1.45
C SER A 46 26.72 -13.39 -0.12
N PHE A 47 27.65 -14.00 0.60
CA PHE A 47 28.25 -13.42 1.81
C PHE A 47 29.05 -12.13 1.54
N ALA A 48 29.55 -11.94 0.31
CA ALA A 48 30.32 -10.75 -0.08
C ALA A 48 29.46 -9.58 -0.60
N GLY A 49 28.16 -9.81 -0.79
CA GLY A 49 27.25 -8.75 -1.19
C GLY A 49 26.52 -8.13 0.04
N HIS A 50 25.68 -7.14 -0.20
CA HIS A 50 24.86 -6.48 0.81
C HIS A 50 23.38 -6.66 0.47
N ASP A 51 22.50 -6.73 1.49
CA ASP A 51 21.08 -6.59 1.29
C ASP A 51 20.76 -5.09 1.21
N HIS A 52 19.88 -4.72 0.29
CA HIS A 52 19.54 -3.32 0.08
C HIS A 52 18.13 -3.04 0.63
N GLU A 53 18.00 -1.93 1.33
CA GLU A 53 16.73 -1.33 1.66
C GLU A 53 16.46 -0.18 0.69
N ILE A 54 15.23 -0.12 0.18
CA ILE A 54 14.80 0.88 -0.77
C ILE A 54 13.58 1.58 -0.20
N ALA A 55 13.54 2.89 -0.29
CA ALA A 55 12.42 3.71 0.13
C ALA A 55 11.66 4.24 -1.09
N ALA A 56 10.34 4.17 -1.04
CA ALA A 56 9.47 4.75 -2.05
C ALA A 56 8.46 5.70 -1.40
N ARG A 57 8.38 6.91 -1.94
CA ARG A 57 7.32 7.87 -1.58
C ARG A 57 6.05 7.49 -2.30
N VAL A 58 4.92 7.66 -1.64
CA VAL A 58 3.61 7.28 -2.15
C VAL A 58 2.64 8.44 -2.10
N GLU A 59 1.89 8.60 -3.17
CA GLU A 59 0.76 9.52 -3.28
C GLU A 59 -0.50 8.74 -3.66
N GLY A 60 -1.67 9.32 -3.42
CA GLY A 60 -2.91 8.69 -3.84
C GLY A 60 -4.12 9.03 -2.99
N THR A 61 -5.15 8.24 -3.19
CA THR A 61 -6.44 8.40 -2.53
C THR A 61 -6.98 7.07 -2.04
N VAL A 62 -7.71 7.13 -0.93
CA VAL A 62 -8.46 6.00 -0.38
C VAL A 62 -9.90 6.47 -0.19
N VAL A 63 -10.87 5.70 -0.64
CA VAL A 63 -12.28 5.88 -0.31
C VAL A 63 -12.68 4.72 0.57
N THR A 64 -13.32 4.99 1.69
CA THR A 64 -13.84 3.95 2.60
C THR A 64 -15.34 4.04 2.72
N ASP A 65 -15.98 2.89 2.76
CA ASP A 65 -17.37 2.73 3.21
C ASP A 65 -17.37 1.72 4.37
N PRO A 66 -17.39 2.19 5.63
CA PRO A 66 -17.37 1.31 6.80
C PRO A 66 -18.57 0.37 6.89
N ALA A 67 -19.73 0.77 6.34
CA ALA A 67 -20.93 -0.05 6.31
C ALA A 67 -20.85 -1.14 5.24
N VAL A 68 -20.18 -0.87 4.11
CA VAL A 68 -20.07 -1.78 2.97
C VAL A 68 -18.63 -1.74 2.43
N LEU A 69 -17.71 -2.47 3.07
CA LEU A 69 -16.29 -2.47 2.70
C LEU A 69 -16.03 -2.73 1.20
N ALA A 70 -16.92 -3.46 0.54
CA ALA A 70 -16.82 -3.72 -0.90
C ALA A 70 -16.94 -2.46 -1.78
N ARG A 71 -17.44 -1.34 -1.25
CA ARG A 71 -17.49 -0.04 -1.93
C ARG A 71 -16.20 0.78 -1.72
N SER A 72 -15.35 0.34 -0.82
CA SER A 72 -14.07 1.01 -0.59
C SER A 72 -13.14 0.84 -1.79
N SER A 73 -12.27 1.82 -2.01
CA SER A 73 -11.29 1.79 -3.10
C SER A 73 -9.99 2.46 -2.72
N VAL A 74 -8.91 2.05 -3.41
CA VAL A 74 -7.55 2.55 -3.21
C VAL A 74 -6.90 2.82 -4.57
N SER A 75 -6.30 3.99 -4.71
CA SER A 75 -5.47 4.35 -5.86
C SER A 75 -4.17 4.95 -5.35
N LEU A 76 -3.04 4.28 -5.63
CA LEU A 76 -1.70 4.71 -5.23
C LEU A 76 -0.84 4.92 -6.45
N VAL A 77 0.06 5.91 -6.35
CA VAL A 77 1.04 6.26 -7.37
C VAL A 77 2.40 6.45 -6.71
N PHE A 78 3.44 5.93 -7.35
CA PHE A 78 4.83 6.11 -6.96
C PHE A 78 5.59 6.67 -8.17
N ASP A 79 6.44 7.65 -7.95
CA ASP A 79 7.40 8.12 -8.94
C ASP A 79 8.62 7.19 -8.94
N ALA A 80 8.80 6.44 -10.03
CA ALA A 80 9.90 5.48 -10.16
C ALA A 80 11.30 6.15 -10.11
N LYS A 81 11.38 7.44 -10.47
CA LYS A 81 12.63 8.21 -10.40
C LYS A 81 12.96 8.67 -8.97
N ALA A 82 11.93 8.79 -8.12
CA ALA A 82 12.06 9.21 -6.73
C ALA A 82 12.19 8.03 -5.74
N ILE A 83 12.34 6.81 -6.25
CA ILE A 83 12.66 5.63 -5.44
C ILE A 83 14.14 5.67 -5.11
N GLU A 84 14.49 5.54 -3.84
CA GLU A 84 15.84 5.76 -3.33
C GLU A 84 16.38 4.52 -2.60
N VAL A 85 17.66 4.20 -2.86
CA VAL A 85 18.41 3.23 -2.06
C VAL A 85 18.71 3.88 -0.71
N VAL A 86 18.32 3.23 0.38
CA VAL A 86 18.63 3.69 1.74
C VAL A 86 20.03 3.22 2.10
N PRO A 87 20.96 4.13 2.42
CA PRO A 87 22.30 3.75 2.87
C PRO A 87 22.24 2.86 4.10
N SER A 88 22.98 1.77 4.09
CA SER A 88 23.12 0.85 5.22
C SER A 88 24.50 1.01 5.85
N PRO A 89 24.68 0.83 7.17
CA PRO A 89 26.00 0.80 7.80
C PRO A 89 26.95 -0.24 7.23
N ASP A 90 26.40 -1.33 6.70
CA ASP A 90 27.16 -2.44 6.12
C ASP A 90 27.48 -2.25 4.63
N GLU A 91 26.92 -1.23 3.99
CA GLU A 91 27.16 -0.91 2.58
C GLU A 91 28.15 0.25 2.44
N PRO A 92 29.24 0.09 1.66
CA PRO A 92 30.13 1.19 1.41
C PRO A 92 29.39 2.35 0.72
N ALA A 93 29.41 3.55 1.30
CA ALA A 93 28.70 4.72 0.78
C ALA A 93 29.03 5.04 -0.69
N LYS A 94 30.23 4.65 -1.16
CA LYS A 94 30.67 4.81 -2.56
C LYS A 94 29.89 3.93 -3.53
N ASP A 95 29.25 2.84 -3.08
CA ASP A 95 28.54 1.88 -3.93
C ASP A 95 27.06 2.26 -4.12
N VAL A 96 26.48 3.04 -3.20
CA VAL A 96 25.08 3.49 -3.25
C VAL A 96 24.70 4.16 -4.57
N PRO A 97 25.49 5.09 -5.15
CA PRO A 97 25.16 5.70 -6.44
C PRO A 97 25.09 4.70 -7.60
N ALA A 98 25.95 3.68 -7.59
CA ALA A 98 25.96 2.65 -8.63
C ALA A 98 24.75 1.72 -8.51
N VAL A 99 24.34 1.36 -7.28
CA VAL A 99 23.14 0.58 -7.02
C VAL A 99 21.91 1.38 -7.41
N GLN A 100 21.84 2.67 -7.05
CA GLN A 100 20.76 3.58 -7.43
C GLN A 100 20.59 3.67 -8.95
N ALA A 101 21.69 3.90 -9.67
CA ALA A 101 21.69 3.97 -11.14
C ALA A 101 21.24 2.65 -11.77
N LYS A 102 21.67 1.51 -11.22
CA LYS A 102 21.24 0.19 -11.71
C LYS A 102 19.75 -0.05 -11.46
N MET A 103 19.26 0.31 -10.28
CA MET A 103 17.85 0.15 -9.90
C MET A 103 16.92 0.96 -10.81
N THR A 104 17.24 2.22 -11.08
CA THR A 104 16.42 3.09 -11.95
C THR A 104 16.65 2.85 -13.44
N GLY A 105 17.66 2.07 -13.78
CA GLY A 105 18.05 1.77 -15.15
C GLY A 105 17.14 0.79 -15.89
N PRO A 106 17.43 0.55 -17.21
CA PRO A 106 16.55 -0.16 -18.13
C PRO A 106 16.37 -1.66 -17.83
N ASP A 107 17.27 -2.27 -17.05
CA ASP A 107 17.15 -3.68 -16.69
C ASP A 107 16.23 -3.93 -15.49
N VAL A 108 15.95 -2.91 -14.68
CA VAL A 108 15.18 -3.01 -13.42
C VAL A 108 13.91 -2.18 -13.51
N LEU A 109 13.91 -0.92 -13.10
CA LEU A 109 12.70 -0.11 -13.11
C LEU A 109 12.44 0.55 -14.46
N ASP A 110 13.48 0.80 -15.25
CA ASP A 110 13.43 1.63 -16.46
C ASP A 110 12.64 2.91 -16.26
N ALA A 111 13.05 3.67 -15.24
CA ALA A 111 12.31 4.83 -14.76
C ALA A 111 12.18 5.96 -15.78
N VAL A 112 12.93 5.89 -16.88
CA VAL A 112 12.80 6.80 -18.02
C VAL A 112 11.60 6.43 -18.87
N GLN A 113 11.45 5.15 -19.19
CA GLN A 113 10.35 4.64 -20.02
C GLN A 113 9.07 4.45 -19.18
N PHE A 114 9.21 4.03 -17.91
CA PHE A 114 8.11 3.75 -17.00
C PHE A 114 8.21 4.61 -15.73
N PRO A 115 7.96 5.93 -15.81
CA PRO A 115 8.18 6.85 -14.70
C PRO A 115 7.20 6.68 -13.54
N SER A 116 6.09 5.98 -13.75
CA SER A 116 5.05 5.79 -12.74
C SER A 116 4.80 4.33 -12.45
N ILE A 117 4.77 3.98 -11.16
CA ILE A 117 4.29 2.71 -10.65
C ILE A 117 2.91 2.97 -10.03
N THR A 118 1.90 2.18 -10.37
CA THR A 118 0.54 2.42 -9.88
C THR A 118 -0.08 1.17 -9.30
N PHE A 119 -0.85 1.34 -8.22
CA PHE A 119 -1.74 0.30 -7.69
C PHE A 119 -3.16 0.82 -7.68
N ARG A 120 -4.10 0.05 -8.24
CA ARG A 120 -5.53 0.36 -8.24
C ARG A 120 -6.32 -0.84 -7.77
N SER A 121 -7.09 -0.66 -6.70
CA SER A 121 -7.95 -1.72 -6.18
C SER A 121 -9.07 -2.06 -7.17
N ARG A 122 -9.49 -3.32 -7.15
CA ARG A 122 -10.66 -3.87 -7.86
C ARG A 122 -11.72 -4.36 -6.88
N SER A 123 -11.28 -4.83 -5.71
CA SER A 123 -12.17 -5.25 -4.65
C SER A 123 -11.50 -5.08 -3.30
N VAL A 124 -12.32 -4.78 -2.30
CA VAL A 124 -11.95 -4.72 -0.89
C VAL A 124 -12.88 -5.64 -0.12
N THR A 125 -12.31 -6.52 0.69
CA THR A 125 -13.06 -7.42 1.58
C THR A 125 -12.43 -7.38 2.96
N GLY A 126 -13.17 -7.75 3.99
CA GLY A 126 -12.63 -7.76 5.35
C GLY A 126 -13.69 -7.65 6.41
N LYS A 127 -13.24 -7.34 7.62
CA LYS A 127 -14.12 -7.17 8.78
C LYS A 127 -13.51 -6.18 9.77
N GLU A 128 -14.37 -5.52 10.50
CA GLU A 128 -13.99 -4.79 11.70
C GLU A 128 -13.67 -5.80 12.82
N ILE A 129 -12.56 -5.61 13.52
CA ILE A 129 -12.10 -6.48 14.62
C ILE A 129 -12.21 -5.79 15.97
N SER A 130 -12.19 -4.46 15.97
CA SER A 130 -12.52 -3.60 17.11
C SER A 130 -12.88 -2.22 16.57
N PRO A 131 -13.53 -1.35 17.34
CA PRO A 131 -13.97 -0.04 16.87
C PRO A 131 -12.86 0.73 16.13
N GLY A 132 -13.08 1.00 14.84
CA GLY A 132 -12.15 1.70 13.97
C GLY A 132 -10.93 0.89 13.50
N VAL A 133 -10.87 -0.42 13.79
CA VAL A 133 -9.77 -1.30 13.38
C VAL A 133 -10.29 -2.45 12.53
N TYR A 134 -9.70 -2.60 11.35
CA TYR A 134 -10.17 -3.55 10.33
C TYR A 134 -9.03 -4.45 9.86
N ASP A 135 -9.33 -5.72 9.68
CA ASP A 135 -8.51 -6.63 8.87
C ASP A 135 -9.14 -6.71 7.48
N VAL A 136 -8.41 -6.25 6.47
CA VAL A 136 -8.90 -6.19 5.09
C VAL A 136 -7.96 -6.86 4.10
N GLN A 137 -8.56 -7.35 3.03
CA GLN A 137 -7.86 -7.78 1.83
C GLN A 137 -8.24 -6.83 0.69
N VAL A 138 -7.23 -6.27 0.04
CA VAL A 138 -7.38 -5.39 -1.11
C VAL A 138 -6.79 -6.10 -2.32
N THR A 139 -7.64 -6.55 -3.23
CA THR A 139 -7.21 -7.08 -4.52
C THR A 139 -7.22 -5.97 -5.56
N GLY A 140 -6.13 -5.81 -6.29
CA GLY A 140 -5.97 -4.75 -7.28
C GLY A 140 -4.95 -5.10 -8.35
N ASN A 141 -4.73 -4.16 -9.26
CA ASN A 141 -3.70 -4.26 -10.29
C ASN A 141 -2.51 -3.38 -9.90
N LEU A 142 -1.34 -4.00 -9.80
CA LEU A 142 -0.06 -3.32 -9.71
C LEU A 142 0.51 -3.22 -11.13
N GLN A 143 0.78 -1.99 -11.59
CA GLN A 143 1.53 -1.72 -12.80
C GLN A 143 2.95 -1.30 -12.43
N LEU A 144 3.92 -2.07 -12.86
CA LEU A 144 5.34 -1.90 -12.56
C LEU A 144 6.15 -2.30 -13.80
N HIS A 145 7.13 -1.48 -14.19
CA HIS A 145 7.97 -1.73 -15.37
C HIS A 145 7.17 -2.03 -16.65
N GLY A 146 6.07 -1.29 -16.86
CA GLY A 146 5.16 -1.48 -18.00
C GLY A 146 4.25 -2.73 -17.93
N VAL A 147 4.42 -3.61 -16.95
CA VAL A 147 3.66 -4.85 -16.80
C VAL A 147 2.61 -4.69 -15.69
N SER A 148 1.37 -5.10 -15.99
CA SER A 148 0.28 -5.11 -15.01
C SER A 148 0.05 -6.53 -14.46
N ARG A 149 -0.02 -6.66 -13.13
CA ARG A 149 -0.32 -7.92 -12.43
C ARG A 149 -1.37 -7.72 -11.36
N SER A 150 -2.23 -8.72 -11.20
CA SER A 150 -3.15 -8.77 -10.07
C SER A 150 -2.39 -9.10 -8.79
N LEU A 151 -2.65 -8.35 -7.73
CA LEU A 151 -2.03 -8.50 -6.42
C LEU A 151 -3.11 -8.40 -5.35
N THR A 152 -3.04 -9.27 -4.33
CA THR A 152 -3.88 -9.18 -3.13
C THR A 152 -3.01 -8.81 -1.95
N LEU A 153 -3.35 -7.70 -1.30
CA LEU A 153 -2.67 -7.17 -0.12
C LEU A 153 -3.52 -7.45 1.11
N SER A 154 -2.92 -8.02 2.14
CA SER A 154 -3.53 -8.16 3.46
C SER A 154 -3.09 -6.99 4.34
N LEU A 155 -4.05 -6.25 4.90
CA LEU A 155 -3.82 -5.00 5.61
C LEU A 155 -4.48 -5.02 6.99
N ARG A 156 -3.81 -4.41 7.96
CA ARG A 156 -4.45 -3.84 9.13
C ARG A 156 -4.73 -2.37 8.86
N VAL A 157 -5.99 -1.96 8.97
CA VAL A 157 -6.41 -0.55 8.80
C VAL A 157 -6.94 -0.03 10.13
N GLU A 158 -6.44 1.13 10.54
CA GLU A 158 -6.87 1.85 11.74
C GLU A 158 -7.39 3.23 11.32
N VAL A 159 -8.61 3.56 11.76
CA VAL A 159 -9.23 4.87 11.54
C VAL A 159 -9.40 5.56 12.88
N THR A 160 -8.79 6.72 13.04
CA THR A 160 -8.85 7.54 14.25
C THR A 160 -9.08 8.99 13.87
N GLY A 161 -10.27 9.50 14.14
CA GLY A 161 -10.69 10.83 13.72
C GLY A 161 -10.62 10.99 12.20
N ASP A 162 -9.87 11.98 11.73
CA ASP A 162 -9.66 12.27 10.30
C ASP A 162 -8.52 11.46 9.66
N ARG A 163 -7.89 10.56 10.42
CA ARG A 163 -6.71 9.82 9.99
C ARG A 163 -6.99 8.35 9.76
N LEU A 164 -6.55 7.85 8.63
CA LEU A 164 -6.50 6.43 8.29
C LEU A 164 -5.03 5.99 8.22
N THR A 165 -4.72 4.86 8.85
CA THR A 165 -3.41 4.21 8.75
C THR A 165 -3.62 2.77 8.29
N ALA A 166 -2.99 2.39 7.17
CA ALA A 166 -2.99 1.02 6.65
C ALA A 166 -1.57 0.45 6.72
N THR A 167 -1.41 -0.71 7.32
CA THR A 167 -0.12 -1.40 7.45
C THR A 167 -0.20 -2.81 6.92
N GLY A 168 0.88 -3.30 6.33
CA GLY A 168 0.97 -4.66 5.85
C GLY A 168 2.32 -4.97 5.22
N LYS A 169 2.42 -6.22 4.76
CA LYS A 169 3.61 -6.75 4.08
C LYS A 169 3.17 -7.58 2.89
N THR A 170 4.00 -7.60 1.86
CA THR A 170 3.82 -8.49 0.72
C THR A 170 5.16 -8.91 0.14
N VAL A 171 5.13 -9.89 -0.74
CA VAL A 171 6.30 -10.32 -1.51
C VAL A 171 5.95 -10.22 -2.98
N LEU A 172 6.83 -9.59 -3.75
CA LEU A 172 6.75 -9.49 -5.20
C LEU A 172 7.89 -10.31 -5.83
N ARG A 173 7.67 -10.79 -7.06
CA ARG A 173 8.74 -11.39 -7.87
C ARG A 173 9.05 -10.47 -9.03
N HIS A 174 10.26 -9.90 -9.04
CA HIS A 174 10.66 -8.96 -10.07
C HIS A 174 10.58 -9.55 -11.49
N SER A 175 10.80 -10.86 -11.66
CA SER A 175 10.67 -11.55 -12.95
C SER A 175 9.23 -11.53 -13.51
N GLU A 176 8.20 -11.45 -12.66
CA GLU A 176 6.80 -11.36 -13.08
C GLU A 176 6.49 -10.02 -13.76
N PHE A 177 7.34 -9.02 -13.54
CA PHE A 177 7.23 -7.69 -14.14
C PHE A 177 8.24 -7.46 -15.27
N GLY A 178 8.86 -8.54 -15.79
CA GLY A 178 9.79 -8.45 -16.91
C GLY A 178 11.16 -7.83 -16.56
N MET A 179 11.44 -7.60 -15.28
CA MET A 179 12.74 -7.10 -14.84
C MET A 179 13.79 -8.18 -15.00
N LYS A 180 14.99 -7.78 -15.45
CA LYS A 180 16.11 -8.72 -15.61
C LYS A 180 16.76 -9.03 -14.28
N PRO A 181 17.23 -10.26 -14.08
CA PRO A 181 18.02 -10.60 -12.90
C PRO A 181 19.27 -9.74 -12.82
N VAL A 182 19.43 -9.00 -11.72
CA VAL A 182 20.64 -8.23 -11.45
C VAL A 182 21.70 -9.15 -10.87
N SER A 183 22.92 -9.08 -11.41
CA SER A 183 24.06 -9.84 -10.90
C SER A 183 25.31 -8.95 -10.84
N ALA A 184 26.20 -9.28 -9.91
CA ALA A 184 27.49 -8.65 -9.71
C ALA A 184 28.60 -9.71 -9.65
N GLY A 185 29.87 -9.29 -9.68
CA GLY A 185 31.02 -10.18 -9.56
C GLY A 185 31.07 -11.28 -10.62
N GLY A 186 30.76 -10.95 -11.89
CA GLY A 186 30.71 -11.93 -12.98
C GLY A 186 29.60 -12.96 -12.86
N GLY A 187 28.48 -12.63 -12.17
CA GLY A 187 27.33 -13.51 -11.97
C GLY A 187 27.38 -14.37 -10.70
N THR A 188 28.39 -14.18 -9.87
CA THR A 188 28.60 -14.94 -8.63
C THR A 188 27.71 -14.50 -7.48
N VAL A 189 27.28 -13.23 -7.49
CA VAL A 189 26.26 -12.65 -6.60
C VAL A 189 25.06 -12.26 -7.43
N LYS A 190 23.87 -12.67 -7.03
CA LYS A 190 22.60 -12.36 -7.72
C LYS A 190 21.60 -11.77 -6.74
N VAL A 191 20.76 -10.87 -7.23
CA VAL A 191 19.58 -10.41 -6.50
C VAL A 191 18.56 -11.55 -6.45
N LYS A 192 17.93 -11.76 -5.28
CA LYS A 192 16.83 -12.70 -5.15
C LYS A 192 15.66 -12.26 -6.01
N ASN A 193 14.97 -13.21 -6.63
CA ASN A 193 13.76 -12.92 -7.40
C ASN A 193 12.62 -12.37 -6.52
N GLU A 194 12.55 -12.83 -5.28
CA GLU A 194 11.57 -12.40 -4.29
C GLU A 194 12.08 -11.16 -3.56
N ILE A 195 11.28 -10.09 -3.60
CA ILE A 195 11.50 -8.84 -2.89
C ILE A 195 10.39 -8.64 -1.86
N GLY A 196 10.78 -8.42 -0.61
CA GLY A 196 9.85 -8.09 0.47
C GLY A 196 9.43 -6.62 0.38
N VAL A 197 8.16 -6.33 0.59
CA VAL A 197 7.65 -4.96 0.65
C VAL A 197 6.86 -4.78 1.94
N ASP A 198 7.36 -3.92 2.82
CA ASP A 198 6.68 -3.46 4.02
C ASP A 198 6.08 -2.09 3.74
N TYR A 199 4.82 -1.88 4.11
CA TYR A 199 4.16 -0.60 3.87
C TYR A 199 3.35 -0.13 5.07
N ARG A 200 3.44 1.17 5.28
CA ARG A 200 2.61 1.95 6.18
C ARG A 200 2.08 3.15 5.39
N ILE A 201 0.81 3.13 5.04
CA ILE A 201 0.15 4.21 4.33
C ILE A 201 -0.65 5.03 5.33
N VAL A 202 -0.41 6.31 5.38
CA VAL A 202 -1.16 7.25 6.22
C VAL A 202 -1.91 8.20 5.31
N ALA A 203 -3.21 8.32 5.54
CA ALA A 203 -4.07 9.20 4.77
C ALA A 203 -4.94 10.04 5.69
N ARG A 204 -5.32 11.21 5.23
CA ARG A 204 -6.19 12.14 5.96
C ARG A 204 -7.46 12.41 5.18
N ALA A 205 -8.59 12.45 5.89
CA ALA A 205 -9.87 12.81 5.32
C ALA A 205 -9.83 14.23 4.75
N GLY A 206 -10.40 14.42 3.56
CA GLY A 206 -10.71 15.75 3.03
C GLY A 206 -11.68 16.48 3.96
N ARG A 207 -11.48 17.78 4.10
CA ARG A 207 -12.45 18.65 4.81
C ARG A 207 -13.65 18.92 3.93
#